data_48863f2c8d4eb071fbba6963eff419f0
#
_entry.id   48863f2c8d4eb071fbba6963eff419f0
#
_cell.length_a   1.000
_cell.length_b   1.000
_cell.length_c   1.000
_cell.angle_alpha   90.00
_cell.angle_beta   90.00
_cell.angle_gamma   90.00
#
_symmetry.space_group_name_H-M   'P 1'
#
loop_
_entity.id
_entity.type
_entity.pdbx_description
1 polymer ?
#
loop_
_entity_poly.entity_id
_entity_poly.type
_entity_poly.pdbx_seq_one_letter_code
_entity_poly.pdbx_strand_id
1 'polypeptide(L)'
;MPTYKNALFLIADDWSRLASCYGNNVVKTPRIDAFARQGVVFDHAFCTSPSCAVSRACILTGQHSHTHGQYGHCHGIHGFRTSESMTSTPQALRAAGFATACIGKKHVEPASVYPFEFEPKVNPRSPAELAEAARTFLRDSSDRPFYLHVGFADPHRAGRGFANDRTWPGVPEQVYRPEDVVVPDFLPDLPEVRTDLADYYQAVSRFDHGIGLLLDVLDQSGRADETLVIVTTDHAMPFPGAKASFFDSGHHCPFIIRTPDLQRRGMHHQALINWTNIRPTVQEWCGVPAPDDLPAQSILPVLEEPDAPDWDETYFSHCFHEIVDYNPYRVLRGRRYKFARHLSAGLDKIGRAHV
;
A
#
# COMPACT_ATOMS: atom_id res chain seq x y z
N MET A 1 -32.09 0.27 -8.51
CA MET A 1 -31.21 1.09 -7.65
C MET A 1 -29.81 0.60 -7.91
N PRO A 2 -28.78 1.47 -7.98
CA PRO A 2 -27.42 0.96 -8.08
C PRO A 2 -27.16 0.07 -6.86
N THR A 3 -26.75 -1.16 -7.08
CA THR A 3 -26.27 -2.07 -6.03
C THR A 3 -24.85 -1.65 -5.69
N TYR A 4 -24.70 -0.75 -4.71
CA TYR A 4 -23.40 -0.37 -4.21
C TYR A 4 -22.70 -1.58 -3.58
N LYS A 5 -21.46 -1.80 -3.96
CA LYS A 5 -20.60 -2.87 -3.44
C LYS A 5 -19.57 -2.29 -2.46
N ASN A 6 -19.09 -3.08 -1.54
CA ASN A 6 -18.15 -2.66 -0.51
C ASN A 6 -16.69 -2.70 -0.99
N ALA A 7 -15.82 -1.95 -0.32
CA ALA A 7 -14.39 -2.03 -0.57
C ALA A 7 -13.58 -2.09 0.75
N LEU A 8 -12.68 -3.07 0.83
CA LEU A 8 -11.69 -3.24 1.89
C LEU A 8 -10.29 -3.02 1.31
N PHE A 9 -9.58 -2.03 1.83
CA PHE A 9 -8.24 -1.67 1.41
C PHE A 9 -7.25 -1.90 2.56
N LEU A 10 -6.36 -2.87 2.39
CA LEU A 10 -5.36 -3.28 3.37
C LEU A 10 -3.97 -2.85 2.89
N ILE A 11 -3.35 -1.92 3.61
CA ILE A 11 -2.08 -1.32 3.20
C ILE A 11 -1.02 -1.49 4.28
N ALA A 12 0.08 -2.14 3.90
CA ALA A 12 1.32 -2.19 4.68
C ALA A 12 2.06 -0.84 4.66
N ASP A 13 3.06 -0.73 5.51
CA ASP A 13 4.03 0.35 5.54
C ASP A 13 5.42 -0.25 5.29
N ASP A 14 6.07 0.12 4.18
CA ASP A 14 7.42 -0.37 3.82
C ASP A 14 7.48 -1.88 3.43
N TRP A 15 6.43 -2.47 2.85
CA TRP A 15 6.47 -3.89 2.45
C TRP A 15 6.91 -4.07 0.99
N SER A 16 7.99 -4.81 0.79
CA SER A 16 8.43 -5.24 -0.54
C SER A 16 7.76 -6.56 -0.97
N ARG A 17 8.03 -7.01 -2.20
CA ARG A 17 7.51 -8.26 -2.78
C ARG A 17 8.07 -9.51 -2.07
N LEU A 18 7.95 -9.54 -0.76
CA LEU A 18 8.41 -10.62 0.11
C LEU A 18 7.21 -11.45 0.59
N ALA A 19 6.75 -12.33 -0.30
CA ALA A 19 5.75 -13.36 -0.05
C ALA A 19 6.00 -14.52 -1.02
N SER A 20 5.48 -15.72 -0.73
CA SER A 20 5.68 -16.89 -1.60
C SER A 20 5.06 -16.67 -2.98
N CYS A 21 3.92 -15.97 -3.06
CA CYS A 21 3.29 -15.60 -4.35
C CYS A 21 4.15 -14.66 -5.21
N TYR A 22 5.21 -14.06 -4.66
CA TYR A 22 6.22 -13.27 -5.38
C TYR A 22 7.59 -13.96 -5.45
N GLY A 23 7.66 -15.25 -5.11
CA GLY A 23 8.87 -16.07 -5.24
C GLY A 23 9.78 -16.12 -4.01
N ASN A 24 9.46 -15.43 -2.89
CA ASN A 24 10.22 -15.59 -1.66
C ASN A 24 9.67 -16.77 -0.84
N ASN A 25 10.42 -17.87 -0.80
CA ASN A 25 10.02 -19.09 -0.11
C ASN A 25 10.50 -19.17 1.35
N VAL A 26 11.22 -18.17 1.84
CA VAL A 26 11.77 -18.14 3.21
C VAL A 26 10.79 -17.48 4.16
N VAL A 27 10.35 -16.25 3.83
CA VAL A 27 9.38 -15.53 4.66
C VAL A 27 8.03 -16.26 4.68
N LYS A 28 7.43 -16.37 5.87
CA LYS A 28 6.17 -17.09 6.07
C LYS A 28 4.99 -16.12 5.95
N THR A 29 4.27 -16.23 4.84
CA THR A 29 3.12 -15.40 4.51
C THR A 29 1.90 -16.22 4.08
N PRO A 30 1.47 -17.23 4.89
CA PRO A 30 0.43 -18.17 4.49
C PRO A 30 -0.93 -17.52 4.24
N ARG A 31 -1.25 -16.41 4.90
CA ARG A 31 -2.53 -15.70 4.75
C ARG A 31 -2.55 -14.85 3.47
N ILE A 32 -1.46 -14.14 3.17
CA ILE A 32 -1.28 -13.40 1.92
C ILE A 32 -1.27 -14.38 0.73
N ASP A 33 -0.55 -15.51 0.84
CA ASP A 33 -0.50 -16.52 -0.20
C ASP A 33 -1.86 -17.20 -0.44
N ALA A 34 -2.65 -17.40 0.62
CA ALA A 34 -4.02 -17.89 0.49
C ALA A 34 -4.94 -16.88 -0.19
N PHE A 35 -4.79 -15.61 0.13
CA PHE A 35 -5.50 -14.51 -0.52
C PHE A 35 -5.10 -14.37 -2.01
N ALA A 36 -3.81 -14.47 -2.32
CA ALA A 36 -3.29 -14.44 -3.69
C ALA A 36 -3.89 -15.54 -4.57
N ARG A 37 -4.06 -16.76 -4.02
CA ARG A 37 -4.74 -17.86 -4.74
C ARG A 37 -6.23 -17.59 -5.04
N GLN A 38 -6.86 -16.67 -4.31
CA GLN A 38 -8.26 -16.28 -4.51
C GLN A 38 -8.42 -15.02 -5.36
N GLY A 39 -7.35 -14.28 -5.58
CA GLY A 39 -7.31 -13.00 -6.28
C GLY A 39 -6.47 -13.01 -7.54
N VAL A 40 -6.09 -11.83 -7.99
CA VAL A 40 -5.13 -11.56 -9.06
C VAL A 40 -3.90 -10.88 -8.45
N VAL A 41 -2.72 -11.40 -8.78
CA VAL A 41 -1.41 -10.88 -8.35
C VAL A 41 -0.81 -10.06 -9.49
N PHE A 42 -0.54 -8.78 -9.26
CA PHE A 42 0.14 -7.95 -10.27
C PHE A 42 1.65 -8.08 -10.14
N ASP A 43 2.29 -8.53 -11.22
CA ASP A 43 3.75 -8.67 -11.28
C ASP A 43 4.46 -7.33 -11.46
N HIS A 44 3.77 -6.32 -12.00
CA HIS A 44 4.32 -5.01 -12.33
C HIS A 44 3.50 -3.87 -11.71
N ALA A 45 3.41 -3.83 -10.38
CA ALA A 45 2.77 -2.74 -9.64
C ALA A 45 3.83 -1.82 -9.02
N PHE A 46 3.63 -0.50 -9.14
CA PHE A 46 4.60 0.50 -8.71
C PHE A 46 3.97 1.56 -7.82
N CYS A 47 4.60 1.88 -6.69
CA CYS A 47 4.19 3.06 -5.94
C CYS A 47 4.53 4.34 -6.72
N THR A 48 3.65 5.33 -6.66
CA THR A 48 3.82 6.62 -7.35
C THR A 48 4.91 7.49 -6.73
N SER A 49 5.22 7.27 -5.45
CA SER A 49 6.33 7.91 -4.75
C SER A 49 6.80 7.02 -3.61
N PRO A 50 8.11 6.79 -3.42
CA PRO A 50 8.62 5.88 -2.40
C PRO A 50 8.76 6.59 -1.03
N SER A 51 7.71 7.30 -0.62
CA SER A 51 7.61 8.06 0.63
C SER A 51 6.19 7.94 1.19
N CYS A 52 6.06 7.56 2.46
CA CYS A 52 4.79 7.14 3.08
C CYS A 52 3.64 8.11 2.85
N ALA A 53 3.75 9.35 3.33
CA ALA A 53 2.66 10.32 3.24
C ALA A 53 2.31 10.68 1.79
N VAL A 54 3.34 10.83 0.93
CA VAL A 54 3.16 11.16 -0.49
C VAL A 54 2.46 10.02 -1.23
N SER A 55 2.92 8.78 -1.02
CA SER A 55 2.32 7.60 -1.62
C SER A 55 0.85 7.42 -1.21
N ARG A 56 0.56 7.55 0.09
CA ARG A 56 -0.81 7.45 0.61
C ARG A 56 -1.72 8.56 0.08
N ALA A 57 -1.20 9.77 -0.12
CA ALA A 57 -1.93 10.85 -0.79
C ALA A 57 -2.23 10.50 -2.25
N CYS A 58 -1.26 9.95 -3.00
CA CYS A 58 -1.49 9.48 -4.37
C CYS A 58 -2.57 8.38 -4.44
N ILE A 59 -2.54 7.40 -3.53
CA ILE A 59 -3.56 6.33 -3.43
C ILE A 59 -4.97 6.91 -3.24
N LEU A 60 -5.11 7.82 -2.28
CA LEU A 60 -6.42 8.33 -1.88
C LEU A 60 -6.96 9.41 -2.83
N THR A 61 -6.09 10.20 -3.47
CA THR A 61 -6.50 11.22 -4.45
C THR A 61 -6.57 10.72 -5.88
N GLY A 62 -5.88 9.62 -6.21
CA GLY A 62 -5.68 9.14 -7.58
C GLY A 62 -4.79 10.07 -8.42
N GLN A 63 -4.07 11.01 -7.80
CA GLN A 63 -3.25 12.03 -8.46
C GLN A 63 -1.77 11.89 -8.11
N HIS A 64 -0.88 12.39 -8.96
CA HIS A 64 0.54 12.47 -8.66
C HIS A 64 0.87 13.60 -7.66
N SER A 65 1.99 13.50 -6.96
CA SER A 65 2.41 14.46 -5.93
C SER A 65 2.47 15.91 -6.42
N HIS A 66 2.86 16.13 -7.67
CA HIS A 66 2.94 17.46 -8.27
C HIS A 66 1.56 18.08 -8.59
N THR A 67 0.50 17.27 -8.63
CA THR A 67 -0.87 17.73 -8.78
C THR A 67 -1.51 18.01 -7.43
N HIS A 68 -1.40 17.06 -6.49
CA HIS A 68 -2.05 17.19 -5.18
C HIS A 68 -1.26 18.00 -4.15
N GLY A 69 0.01 18.34 -4.40
CA GLY A 69 0.81 19.25 -3.59
C GLY A 69 1.50 18.64 -2.36
N GLN A 70 1.20 17.42 -1.97
CA GLN A 70 1.90 16.75 -0.87
C GLN A 70 3.21 16.15 -1.38
N TYR A 71 4.31 16.87 -1.23
CA TYR A 71 5.62 16.49 -1.74
C TYR A 71 6.49 15.68 -0.78
N GLY A 72 6.13 15.64 0.51
CA GLY A 72 6.85 14.96 1.58
C GLY A 72 5.94 14.67 2.77
N HIS A 73 6.54 14.39 3.94
CA HIS A 73 5.80 14.08 5.16
C HIS A 73 4.94 15.24 5.66
N CYS A 74 3.79 14.92 6.29
CA CYS A 74 2.86 15.92 6.82
C CYS A 74 3.08 16.22 8.31
N HIS A 75 3.82 15.39 9.05
CA HIS A 75 3.99 15.51 10.49
C HIS A 75 5.22 16.35 10.90
N GLY A 76 5.21 16.83 12.15
CA GLY A 76 6.32 17.57 12.74
C GLY A 76 6.71 18.81 11.96
N ILE A 77 8.00 19.00 11.72
CA ILE A 77 8.58 20.16 11.00
C ILE A 77 8.41 20.07 9.48
N HIS A 78 7.99 18.90 8.95
CA HIS A 78 7.93 18.69 7.49
C HIS A 78 6.77 19.45 6.86
N GLY A 79 5.58 19.42 7.44
CA GLY A 79 4.45 20.29 7.14
C GLY A 79 3.86 20.21 5.73
N PHE A 80 4.23 19.22 4.91
CA PHE A 80 3.64 19.05 3.57
C PHE A 80 2.19 18.55 3.68
N ARG A 81 1.31 19.14 2.88
CA ARG A 81 -0.12 18.79 2.89
C ARG A 81 -0.67 18.69 1.47
N THR A 82 -1.69 17.89 1.30
CA THR A 82 -2.50 17.89 0.09
C THR A 82 -3.26 19.22 -0.03
N SER A 83 -3.35 19.76 -1.25
CA SER A 83 -4.15 20.97 -1.51
C SER A 83 -5.61 20.73 -1.14
N GLU A 84 -6.24 21.70 -0.48
CA GLU A 84 -7.66 21.61 -0.10
C GLU A 84 -8.62 21.59 -1.29
N SER A 85 -8.14 21.96 -2.50
CA SER A 85 -8.90 21.84 -3.74
C SER A 85 -9.01 20.40 -4.26
N MET A 86 -8.21 19.47 -3.70
CA MET A 86 -8.24 18.06 -4.11
C MET A 86 -9.44 17.34 -3.51
N THR A 87 -9.95 16.38 -4.28
CA THR A 87 -10.93 15.40 -3.80
C THR A 87 -10.25 14.05 -3.57
N SER A 88 -10.87 13.19 -2.76
CA SER A 88 -10.33 11.89 -2.40
C SER A 88 -11.38 10.78 -2.46
N THR A 89 -10.92 9.53 -2.46
CA THR A 89 -11.79 8.34 -2.38
C THR A 89 -12.74 8.39 -1.17
N PRO A 90 -12.28 8.61 0.09
CA PRO A 90 -13.20 8.67 1.22
C PRO A 90 -14.21 9.80 1.12
N GLN A 91 -13.83 10.95 0.58
CA GLN A 91 -14.75 12.08 0.38
C GLN A 91 -15.85 11.73 -0.63
N ALA A 92 -15.48 11.15 -1.78
CA ALA A 92 -16.44 10.78 -2.82
C ALA A 92 -17.40 9.68 -2.36
N LEU A 93 -16.88 8.64 -1.71
CA LEU A 93 -17.69 7.53 -1.22
C LEU A 93 -18.61 7.97 -0.06
N ARG A 94 -18.12 8.79 0.86
CA ARG A 94 -18.95 9.38 1.92
C ARG A 94 -20.09 10.21 1.35
N ALA A 95 -19.83 11.04 0.34
CA ALA A 95 -20.85 11.83 -0.34
C ALA A 95 -21.91 10.94 -1.04
N ALA A 96 -21.53 9.73 -1.47
CA ALA A 96 -22.42 8.74 -2.04
C ALA A 96 -23.15 7.88 -0.97
N GLY A 97 -22.98 8.16 0.33
CA GLY A 97 -23.68 7.48 1.42
C GLY A 97 -22.97 6.26 2.00
N PHE A 98 -21.71 5.99 1.60
CA PHE A 98 -20.91 4.91 2.19
C PHE A 98 -20.52 5.25 3.63
N ALA A 99 -20.50 4.25 4.51
CA ALA A 99 -19.77 4.30 5.75
C ALA A 99 -18.27 4.26 5.43
N THR A 100 -17.47 5.18 5.98
CA THR A 100 -16.05 5.27 5.67
C THR A 100 -15.21 5.18 6.94
N ALA A 101 -14.20 4.30 6.94
CA ALA A 101 -13.29 4.13 8.06
C ALA A 101 -11.82 4.19 7.63
N CYS A 102 -10.99 4.80 8.47
CA CYS A 102 -9.54 4.66 8.44
C CYS A 102 -9.06 4.13 9.79
N ILE A 103 -8.60 2.88 9.82
CA ILE A 103 -8.14 2.21 11.02
C ILE A 103 -6.62 2.09 10.96
N GLY A 104 -5.91 2.54 11.97
CA GLY A 104 -4.45 2.49 12.06
C GLY A 104 -3.74 3.66 11.38
N LYS A 105 -2.71 3.41 10.55
CA LYS A 105 -1.87 4.46 9.95
C LYS A 105 -2.56 5.15 8.78
N LYS A 106 -2.92 6.43 8.93
CA LYS A 106 -3.45 7.30 7.87
C LYS A 106 -2.35 8.07 7.13
N HIS A 107 -1.61 8.89 7.83
CA HIS A 107 -0.43 9.65 7.41
C HIS A 107 -0.64 10.59 6.22
N VAL A 108 -1.83 11.20 6.10
CA VAL A 108 -2.18 12.24 5.12
C VAL A 108 -2.94 13.38 5.79
N GLU A 109 -2.81 14.57 5.26
CA GLU A 109 -3.49 15.80 5.70
C GLU A 109 -3.83 16.69 4.49
N PRO A 110 -4.82 17.59 4.61
CA PRO A 110 -5.66 17.86 5.80
C PRO A 110 -6.87 16.92 5.90
N ALA A 111 -7.51 16.89 7.07
CA ALA A 111 -8.70 16.08 7.32
C ALA A 111 -9.88 16.47 6.42
N SER A 112 -9.96 17.73 5.98
CA SER A 112 -10.99 18.22 5.04
C SER A 112 -10.96 17.49 3.69
N VAL A 113 -9.78 17.06 3.24
CA VAL A 113 -9.60 16.28 2.00
C VAL A 113 -9.85 14.78 2.26
N TYR A 114 -9.56 14.29 3.46
CA TYR A 114 -9.66 12.88 3.84
C TYR A 114 -10.67 12.64 4.99
N PRO A 115 -11.97 12.92 4.78
CA PRO A 115 -12.98 12.92 5.83
C PRO A 115 -13.53 11.52 6.10
N PHE A 116 -12.78 10.67 6.77
CA PHE A 116 -13.30 9.40 7.26
C PHE A 116 -14.26 9.61 8.44
N GLU A 117 -15.34 8.80 8.53
CA GLU A 117 -16.33 8.88 9.61
C GLU A 117 -15.86 8.17 10.89
N PHE A 118 -15.08 7.10 10.71
CA PHE A 118 -14.58 6.28 11.83
C PHE A 118 -13.06 6.22 11.77
N GLU A 119 -12.41 6.87 12.75
CA GLU A 119 -10.95 6.89 12.92
C GLU A 119 -10.59 6.57 14.38
N PRO A 120 -10.63 5.29 14.80
CA PRO A 120 -10.34 4.91 16.17
C PRO A 120 -8.86 5.04 16.51
N LYS A 121 -8.56 5.35 17.75
CA LYS A 121 -7.18 5.31 18.27
C LYS A 121 -6.79 3.87 18.57
N VAL A 122 -6.04 3.25 17.70
CA VAL A 122 -5.52 1.89 17.83
C VAL A 122 -4.01 1.88 17.53
N ASN A 123 -3.31 0.90 18.07
CA ASN A 123 -1.92 0.68 17.70
C ASN A 123 -1.85 0.06 16.29
N PRO A 124 -1.29 0.75 15.27
CA PRO A 124 -1.25 0.24 13.90
C PRO A 124 -0.29 -0.96 13.70
N ARG A 125 0.45 -1.37 14.75
CA ARG A 125 1.25 -2.61 14.77
C ARG A 125 0.55 -3.78 15.45
N SER A 126 -0.61 -3.56 16.07
CA SER A 126 -1.34 -4.61 16.77
C SER A 126 -2.40 -5.23 15.85
N PRO A 127 -2.16 -6.42 15.27
CA PRO A 127 -3.15 -7.10 14.44
C PRO A 127 -4.50 -7.29 15.13
N ALA A 128 -4.48 -7.59 16.44
CA ALA A 128 -5.69 -7.79 17.24
C ALA A 128 -6.51 -6.49 17.39
N GLU A 129 -5.85 -5.35 17.67
CA GLU A 129 -6.55 -4.06 17.80
C GLU A 129 -7.14 -3.60 16.46
N LEU A 130 -6.39 -3.77 15.36
CA LEU A 130 -6.88 -3.45 14.02
C LEU A 130 -8.11 -4.29 13.66
N ALA A 131 -8.07 -5.61 13.93
CA ALA A 131 -9.16 -6.52 13.66
C ALA A 131 -10.41 -6.21 14.51
N GLU A 132 -10.25 -5.89 15.79
CA GLU A 132 -11.36 -5.54 16.68
C GLU A 132 -12.03 -4.22 16.28
N ALA A 133 -11.24 -3.23 15.90
CA ALA A 133 -11.77 -1.96 15.37
C ALA A 133 -12.52 -2.17 14.04
N ALA A 134 -12.02 -3.04 13.16
CA ALA A 134 -12.69 -3.41 11.91
C ALA A 134 -14.02 -4.14 12.18
N ARG A 135 -14.05 -5.07 13.13
CA ARG A 135 -15.27 -5.78 13.56
C ARG A 135 -16.31 -4.79 14.06
N THR A 136 -15.92 -3.86 14.92
CA THR A 136 -16.79 -2.80 15.45
C THR A 136 -17.37 -1.96 14.31
N PHE A 137 -16.53 -1.49 13.40
CA PHE A 137 -16.98 -0.69 12.26
C PHE A 137 -17.97 -1.44 11.36
N LEU A 138 -17.67 -2.69 10.98
CA LEU A 138 -18.55 -3.49 10.10
C LEU A 138 -19.89 -3.80 10.74
N ARG A 139 -19.92 -4.03 12.07
CA ARG A 139 -21.17 -4.22 12.82
C ARG A 139 -22.01 -2.94 12.85
N ASP A 140 -21.39 -1.81 13.17
CA ASP A 140 -22.07 -0.53 13.38
C ASP A 140 -22.49 0.13 12.06
N SER A 141 -21.96 -0.34 10.90
CA SER A 141 -22.34 0.10 9.54
C SER A 141 -23.03 -0.99 8.70
N SER A 142 -23.69 -1.94 9.35
CA SER A 142 -24.30 -3.10 8.67
C SER A 142 -25.41 -2.76 7.67
N ASP A 143 -26.02 -1.60 7.79
CA ASP A 143 -27.13 -1.09 6.96
C ASP A 143 -26.69 -0.25 5.76
N ARG A 144 -25.38 0.02 5.62
CA ARG A 144 -24.81 0.85 4.54
C ARG A 144 -23.69 0.13 3.80
N PRO A 145 -23.43 0.45 2.51
CA PRO A 145 -22.17 0.07 1.87
C PRO A 145 -21.00 0.72 2.59
N PHE A 146 -19.81 0.10 2.54
CA PHE A 146 -18.64 0.62 3.26
C PHE A 146 -17.39 0.74 2.39
N TYR A 147 -16.54 1.67 2.81
CA TYR A 147 -15.12 1.75 2.45
C TYR A 147 -14.29 1.68 3.72
N LEU A 148 -13.60 0.56 3.90
CA LEU A 148 -12.72 0.32 5.05
C LEU A 148 -11.26 0.34 4.61
N HIS A 149 -10.54 1.36 5.04
CA HIS A 149 -9.10 1.52 4.84
C HIS A 149 -8.37 1.13 6.13
N VAL A 150 -7.55 0.07 6.08
CA VAL A 150 -6.74 -0.36 7.23
C VAL A 150 -5.27 -0.18 6.91
N GLY A 151 -4.63 0.78 7.58
CA GLY A 151 -3.22 1.07 7.47
C GLY A 151 -2.41 0.43 8.58
N PHE A 152 -1.61 -0.58 8.24
CA PHE A 152 -0.63 -1.15 9.15
C PHE A 152 0.58 -0.23 9.31
N ALA A 153 1.29 -0.36 10.44
CA ALA A 153 2.63 0.21 10.58
C ALA A 153 3.72 -0.85 10.31
N ASP A 154 3.36 -2.11 10.16
CA ASP A 154 4.29 -3.15 9.75
C ASP A 154 4.38 -3.26 8.22
N PRO A 155 5.56 -3.62 7.71
CA PRO A 155 6.84 -3.89 8.42
C PRO A 155 7.79 -2.68 8.53
N HIS A 156 7.30 -1.46 8.69
CA HIS A 156 8.12 -0.25 8.91
C HIS A 156 9.03 -0.38 10.13
N ARG A 157 10.20 0.27 10.10
CA ARG A 157 11.08 0.35 11.27
C ARG A 157 10.38 0.98 12.47
N ALA A 158 10.73 0.51 13.65
CA ALA A 158 10.30 1.05 14.94
C ALA A 158 11.40 1.90 15.56
N GLY A 159 11.18 2.43 16.74
CA GLY A 159 12.23 3.12 17.50
C GLY A 159 13.45 2.21 17.79
N ARG A 160 13.24 0.88 17.77
CA ARG A 160 14.30 -0.14 17.80
C ARG A 160 13.92 -1.26 16.84
N GLY A 161 14.76 -1.53 15.85
CA GLY A 161 14.58 -2.59 14.86
C GLY A 161 13.20 -2.53 14.18
N PHE A 162 12.46 -3.63 14.23
CA PHE A 162 11.11 -3.79 13.65
C PHE A 162 10.04 -4.12 14.71
N ALA A 163 10.22 -3.65 15.96
CA ALA A 163 9.35 -3.91 17.11
C ALA A 163 9.20 -5.42 17.43
N ASN A 164 10.26 -6.19 17.24
CA ASN A 164 10.34 -7.61 17.59
C ASN A 164 10.83 -7.83 19.03
N ASP A 165 11.11 -6.76 19.78
CA ASP A 165 11.54 -6.75 21.18
C ASP A 165 10.39 -7.01 22.17
N ARG A 166 9.21 -7.34 21.65
CA ARG A 166 8.00 -7.62 22.44
C ARG A 166 7.11 -8.66 21.75
N THR A 167 6.25 -9.28 22.53
CA THR A 167 5.16 -10.12 22.02
C THR A 167 3.95 -9.27 21.62
N TRP A 168 3.22 -9.74 20.61
CA TRP A 168 1.99 -9.10 20.14
C TRP A 168 0.81 -10.03 20.42
N PRO A 169 -0.26 -9.57 21.09
CA PRO A 169 -1.39 -10.41 21.46
C PRO A 169 -2.00 -11.16 20.26
N GLY A 170 -2.10 -12.48 20.38
CA GLY A 170 -2.69 -13.33 19.35
C GLY A 170 -1.80 -13.58 18.12
N VAL A 171 -0.59 -13.01 18.07
CA VAL A 171 0.34 -13.21 16.95
C VAL A 171 1.32 -14.31 17.30
N PRO A 172 1.40 -15.40 16.50
CA PRO A 172 2.43 -16.42 16.66
C PRO A 172 3.83 -15.83 16.51
N GLU A 173 4.74 -16.22 17.36
CA GLU A 173 6.14 -15.85 17.21
C GLU A 173 6.74 -16.57 15.98
N GLN A 174 7.34 -15.78 15.10
CA GLN A 174 8.02 -16.27 13.88
C GLN A 174 9.42 -15.67 13.82
N VAL A 175 10.43 -16.47 14.17
CA VAL A 175 11.84 -16.03 14.15
C VAL A 175 12.53 -16.56 12.89
N TYR A 176 13.41 -15.76 12.31
CA TYR A 176 14.23 -16.13 11.16
C TYR A 176 15.71 -16.11 11.53
N ARG A 177 16.47 -17.06 11.00
CA ARG A 177 17.92 -17.06 11.15
C ARG A 177 18.55 -16.22 10.06
N PRO A 178 19.58 -15.40 10.38
CA PRO A 178 20.26 -14.57 9.40
C PRO A 178 20.81 -15.33 8.18
N GLU A 179 21.25 -16.58 8.37
CA GLU A 179 21.75 -17.44 7.30
C GLU A 179 20.68 -17.90 6.31
N ASP A 180 19.41 -17.93 6.69
CA ASP A 180 18.31 -18.38 5.85
C ASP A 180 17.70 -17.28 4.96
N VAL A 181 17.96 -15.99 5.28
CA VAL A 181 17.36 -14.90 4.53
C VAL A 181 17.95 -14.75 3.12
N VAL A 182 17.10 -14.35 2.18
CA VAL A 182 17.52 -13.99 0.83
C VAL A 182 17.89 -12.51 0.82
N VAL A 183 19.18 -12.22 0.63
CA VAL A 183 19.67 -10.84 0.51
C VAL A 183 19.35 -10.33 -0.91
N PRO A 184 18.59 -9.22 -1.06
CA PRO A 184 18.34 -8.63 -2.37
C PRO A 184 19.64 -8.15 -3.05
N ASP A 185 19.72 -8.26 -4.38
CA ASP A 185 20.92 -7.93 -5.17
C ASP A 185 21.43 -6.49 -5.00
N PHE A 186 20.58 -5.56 -4.56
CA PHE A 186 20.96 -4.17 -4.33
C PHE A 186 21.56 -3.92 -2.92
N LEU A 187 21.57 -4.92 -2.06
CA LEU A 187 22.19 -4.85 -0.73
C LEU A 187 23.49 -5.68 -0.69
N PRO A 188 24.51 -5.24 0.07
CA PRO A 188 25.68 -6.06 0.31
C PRO A 188 25.33 -7.26 1.20
N ASP A 189 25.88 -8.43 0.88
CA ASP A 189 25.71 -9.63 1.70
C ASP A 189 26.69 -9.60 2.90
N LEU A 190 26.25 -8.96 3.99
CA LEU A 190 26.97 -8.80 5.24
C LEU A 190 26.17 -9.39 6.41
N PRO A 191 26.81 -9.86 7.49
CA PRO A 191 26.13 -10.41 8.66
C PRO A 191 25.10 -9.44 9.26
N GLU A 192 25.41 -8.14 9.31
CA GLU A 192 24.52 -7.09 9.82
C GLU A 192 23.28 -6.92 8.95
N VAL A 193 23.45 -6.96 7.62
CA VAL A 193 22.33 -6.88 6.66
C VAL A 193 21.43 -8.10 6.77
N ARG A 194 22.01 -9.30 6.90
CA ARG A 194 21.26 -10.54 7.10
C ARG A 194 20.47 -10.52 8.40
N THR A 195 21.05 -10.03 9.49
CA THR A 195 20.39 -9.88 10.79
C THR A 195 19.19 -8.92 10.67
N ASP A 196 19.40 -7.76 10.05
CA ASP A 196 18.35 -6.76 9.87
C ASP A 196 17.22 -7.26 8.95
N LEU A 197 17.56 -8.03 7.90
CA LEU A 197 16.56 -8.68 7.04
C LEU A 197 15.78 -9.78 7.78
N ALA A 198 16.40 -10.54 8.68
CA ALA A 198 15.72 -11.54 9.50
C ALA A 198 14.67 -10.88 10.40
N ASP A 199 15.02 -9.76 11.03
CA ASP A 199 14.10 -8.94 11.82
C ASP A 199 12.97 -8.35 10.97
N TYR A 200 13.27 -7.89 9.76
CA TYR A 200 12.28 -7.41 8.81
C TYR A 200 11.31 -8.52 8.38
N TYR A 201 11.79 -9.74 8.10
CA TYR A 201 10.95 -10.90 7.77
C TYR A 201 9.96 -11.26 8.88
N GLN A 202 10.39 -11.12 10.14
CA GLN A 202 9.51 -11.32 11.30
C GLN A 202 8.35 -10.31 11.30
N ALA A 203 8.63 -9.03 10.99
CA ALA A 203 7.59 -8.01 10.88
C ALA A 203 6.66 -8.26 9.68
N VAL A 204 7.17 -8.77 8.56
CA VAL A 204 6.34 -9.18 7.42
C VAL A 204 5.40 -10.34 7.80
N SER A 205 5.87 -11.33 8.56
CA SER A 205 5.00 -12.42 9.04
C SER A 205 3.94 -11.93 10.04
N ARG A 206 4.23 -10.90 10.84
CA ARG A 206 3.24 -10.26 11.71
C ARG A 206 2.18 -9.51 10.91
N PHE A 207 2.59 -8.80 9.84
CA PHE A 207 1.67 -8.19 8.87
C PHE A 207 0.76 -9.25 8.21
N ASP A 208 1.33 -10.36 7.73
CA ASP A 208 0.57 -11.48 7.15
C ASP A 208 -0.51 -12.00 8.11
N HIS A 209 -0.16 -12.17 9.38
CA HIS A 209 -1.12 -12.56 10.40
C HIS A 209 -2.27 -11.55 10.53
N GLY A 210 -1.94 -10.25 10.50
CA GLY A 210 -2.93 -9.17 10.53
C GLY A 210 -3.87 -9.17 9.32
N ILE A 211 -3.34 -9.43 8.12
CA ILE A 211 -4.16 -9.63 6.90
C ILE A 211 -5.15 -10.78 7.13
N GLY A 212 -4.68 -11.91 7.67
CA GLY A 212 -5.56 -13.04 7.97
C GLY A 212 -6.70 -12.68 8.92
N LEU A 213 -6.43 -12.00 10.02
CA LEU A 213 -7.46 -11.59 10.98
C LEU A 213 -8.50 -10.66 10.36
N LEU A 214 -8.09 -9.72 9.50
CA LEU A 214 -9.02 -8.80 8.85
C LEU A 214 -9.88 -9.48 7.78
N LEU A 215 -9.33 -10.45 7.04
CA LEU A 215 -10.11 -11.28 6.12
C LEU A 215 -11.13 -12.15 6.88
N ASP A 216 -10.72 -12.75 8.02
CA ASP A 216 -11.61 -13.51 8.88
C ASP A 216 -12.75 -12.63 9.46
N VAL A 217 -12.47 -11.37 9.80
CA VAL A 217 -13.48 -10.39 10.25
C VAL A 217 -14.45 -10.05 9.11
N LEU A 218 -13.95 -9.86 7.89
CA LEU A 218 -14.81 -9.63 6.71
C LEU A 218 -15.74 -10.83 6.44
N ASP A 219 -15.19 -12.05 6.46
CA ASP A 219 -15.95 -13.27 6.25
C ASP A 219 -17.04 -13.46 7.34
N GLN A 220 -16.69 -13.22 8.62
CA GLN A 220 -17.63 -13.29 9.74
C GLN A 220 -18.74 -12.23 9.67
N SER A 221 -18.50 -11.11 8.99
CA SER A 221 -19.52 -10.07 8.78
C SER A 221 -20.60 -10.47 7.76
N GLY A 222 -20.37 -11.54 6.99
CA GLY A 222 -21.27 -12.00 5.92
C GLY A 222 -21.24 -11.10 4.67
N ARG A 223 -20.28 -10.17 4.55
CA ARG A 223 -20.22 -9.18 3.46
C ARG A 223 -19.10 -9.46 2.45
N ALA A 224 -18.37 -10.57 2.57
CA ALA A 224 -17.23 -10.90 1.72
C ALA A 224 -17.61 -11.02 0.24
N ASP A 225 -18.81 -11.58 -0.06
CA ASP A 225 -19.32 -11.79 -1.43
C ASP A 225 -19.79 -10.49 -2.13
N GLU A 226 -19.71 -9.36 -1.45
CA GLU A 226 -20.03 -8.02 -1.98
C GLU A 226 -18.85 -7.05 -1.86
N THR A 227 -17.66 -7.55 -1.51
CA THR A 227 -16.51 -6.70 -1.16
C THR A 227 -15.32 -6.92 -2.09
N LEU A 228 -14.90 -5.84 -2.76
CA LEU A 228 -13.57 -5.74 -3.35
C LEU A 228 -12.54 -5.69 -2.23
N VAL A 229 -11.49 -6.51 -2.31
CA VAL A 229 -10.37 -6.48 -1.37
C VAL A 229 -9.07 -6.20 -2.11
N ILE A 230 -8.32 -5.22 -1.65
CA ILE A 230 -6.97 -4.92 -2.14
C ILE A 230 -5.99 -5.08 -0.98
N VAL A 231 -4.91 -5.82 -1.20
CA VAL A 231 -3.75 -5.94 -0.30
C VAL A 231 -2.53 -5.39 -1.01
N THR A 232 -1.91 -4.36 -0.44
CA THR A 232 -0.75 -3.69 -1.02
C THR A 232 0.12 -3.01 0.06
N THR A 233 1.04 -2.16 -0.35
CA THR A 233 1.89 -1.33 0.50
C THR A 233 1.89 0.11 0.02
N ASP A 234 2.34 1.04 0.84
CA ASP A 234 2.58 2.41 0.39
C ASP A 234 3.83 2.51 -0.51
N HIS A 235 4.93 1.87 -0.16
CA HIS A 235 6.15 1.71 -0.96
C HIS A 235 6.97 0.51 -0.48
N ALA A 236 8.16 0.31 -1.08
CA ALA A 236 9.01 -0.83 -0.77
C ALA A 236 9.81 -0.65 0.55
N MET A 237 10.63 -1.64 0.88
CA MET A 237 11.33 -1.85 2.15
C MET A 237 12.19 -0.67 2.62
N PRO A 238 12.37 -0.51 3.96
CA PRO A 238 13.12 0.60 4.56
C PRO A 238 14.63 0.31 4.62
N PHE A 239 15.22 -0.02 3.48
CA PHE A 239 16.65 -0.32 3.35
C PHE A 239 17.33 0.63 2.38
N PRO A 240 18.67 0.83 2.51
CA PRO A 240 19.43 1.66 1.58
C PRO A 240 19.24 1.24 0.13
N GLY A 241 19.04 2.21 -0.77
CA GLY A 241 18.78 1.93 -2.19
C GLY A 241 17.35 1.51 -2.53
N ALA A 242 16.43 1.41 -1.55
CA ALA A 242 15.02 1.13 -1.76
C ALA A 242 14.15 2.36 -1.44
N LYS A 243 13.65 2.52 -0.21
CA LYS A 243 12.86 3.69 0.21
C LYS A 243 13.52 5.01 -0.20
N ALA A 244 12.72 6.00 -0.65
CA ALA A 244 13.17 7.32 -1.11
C ALA A 244 14.12 7.30 -2.32
N SER A 245 14.22 6.20 -3.07
CA SER A 245 15.05 6.08 -4.26
C SER A 245 14.21 5.94 -5.54
N PHE A 246 14.81 6.24 -6.72
CA PHE A 246 14.18 6.04 -8.02
C PHE A 246 14.36 4.63 -8.60
N PHE A 247 15.00 3.73 -7.85
CA PHE A 247 15.21 2.35 -8.27
C PHE A 247 13.93 1.51 -8.13
N ASP A 248 13.85 0.41 -8.84
CA ASP A 248 12.72 -0.54 -8.73
C ASP A 248 12.63 -1.11 -7.30
N SER A 249 13.76 -1.27 -6.60
CA SER A 249 13.80 -1.63 -5.17
C SER A 249 12.97 -0.72 -4.27
N GLY A 250 12.75 0.54 -4.65
CA GLY A 250 11.91 1.49 -3.92
C GLY A 250 10.46 1.58 -4.40
N HIS A 251 10.23 1.32 -5.68
CA HIS A 251 8.94 1.55 -6.33
C HIS A 251 8.18 0.27 -6.69
N HIS A 252 8.87 -0.84 -6.98
CA HIS A 252 8.23 -2.09 -7.39
C HIS A 252 7.67 -2.83 -6.18
N CYS A 253 6.36 -2.77 -6.04
CA CYS A 253 5.62 -3.15 -4.84
C CYS A 253 4.68 -4.32 -5.08
N PRO A 254 4.27 -5.04 -4.02
CA PRO A 254 3.23 -6.04 -4.11
C PRO A 254 1.85 -5.38 -4.29
N PHE A 255 1.00 -5.99 -5.12
CA PHE A 255 -0.39 -5.61 -5.29
C PHE A 255 -1.22 -6.85 -5.61
N ILE A 256 -2.18 -7.16 -4.75
CA ILE A 256 -3.09 -8.29 -4.89
C ILE A 256 -4.51 -7.76 -4.76
N ILE A 257 -5.37 -8.13 -5.70
CA ILE A 257 -6.77 -7.70 -5.72
C ILE A 257 -7.71 -8.89 -5.88
N ARG A 258 -8.82 -8.87 -5.18
CA ARG A 258 -9.89 -9.86 -5.29
C ARG A 258 -11.24 -9.16 -5.41
N THR A 259 -12.02 -9.56 -6.41
CA THR A 259 -13.46 -9.29 -6.48
C THR A 259 -14.24 -10.60 -6.32
N PRO A 260 -15.47 -10.58 -5.78
CA PRO A 260 -16.27 -11.80 -5.59
C PRO A 260 -16.62 -12.51 -6.90
N ASP A 261 -16.81 -11.76 -7.97
CA ASP A 261 -17.19 -12.21 -9.32
C ASP A 261 -16.03 -12.68 -10.20
N LEU A 262 -14.80 -12.66 -9.66
CA LEU A 262 -13.58 -13.05 -10.37
C LEU A 262 -13.65 -14.50 -10.85
N GLN A 263 -13.49 -14.73 -12.16
CA GLN A 263 -13.52 -16.05 -12.78
C GLN A 263 -12.13 -16.70 -12.79
N ARG A 264 -11.08 -15.89 -13.00
CA ARG A 264 -9.68 -16.33 -13.06
C ARG A 264 -8.94 -16.01 -11.76
N ARG A 265 -8.98 -16.94 -10.83
CA ARG A 265 -8.34 -16.80 -9.52
C ARG A 265 -6.90 -17.31 -9.52
N GLY A 266 -6.04 -16.73 -8.70
CA GLY A 266 -4.63 -17.11 -8.57
C GLY A 266 -3.78 -16.74 -9.80
N MET A 267 -4.28 -15.85 -10.66
CA MET A 267 -3.61 -15.41 -11.88
C MET A 267 -2.54 -14.37 -11.56
N HIS A 268 -1.41 -14.45 -12.26
CA HIS A 268 -0.41 -13.40 -12.35
C HIS A 268 -0.69 -12.48 -13.52
N HIS A 269 -0.75 -11.18 -13.28
CA HIS A 269 -1.13 -10.16 -14.25
C HIS A 269 0.07 -9.31 -14.65
N GLN A 270 0.25 -9.08 -15.95
CA GLN A 270 1.43 -8.43 -16.51
C GLN A 270 1.26 -6.92 -16.76
N ALA A 271 0.08 -6.33 -16.56
CA ALA A 271 -0.11 -4.89 -16.71
C ALA A 271 0.81 -4.10 -15.79
N LEU A 272 1.37 -3.01 -16.32
CA LEU A 272 2.09 -2.03 -15.53
C LEU A 272 1.09 -1.06 -14.90
N ILE A 273 0.93 -1.14 -13.58
CA ILE A 273 0.03 -0.28 -12.81
C ILE A 273 0.80 0.56 -11.78
N ASN A 274 0.19 1.64 -11.35
CA ASN A 274 0.69 2.40 -10.21
C ASN A 274 -0.45 2.82 -9.27
N TRP A 275 -0.12 3.50 -8.18
CA TRP A 275 -1.10 3.84 -7.14
C TRP A 275 -2.18 4.83 -7.58
N THR A 276 -2.01 5.56 -8.72
CA THR A 276 -3.09 6.41 -9.24
C THR A 276 -4.23 5.60 -9.85
N ASN A 277 -4.01 4.32 -10.22
CA ASN A 277 -5.07 3.40 -10.66
C ASN A 277 -6.03 2.99 -9.53
N ILE A 278 -5.63 3.11 -8.26
CA ILE A 278 -6.40 2.57 -7.12
C ILE A 278 -7.72 3.31 -6.94
N ARG A 279 -7.69 4.65 -6.95
CA ARG A 279 -8.91 5.46 -6.78
C ARG A 279 -9.98 5.17 -7.83
N PRO A 280 -9.71 5.26 -9.15
CA PRO A 280 -10.73 4.97 -10.15
C PRO A 280 -11.22 3.52 -10.06
N THR A 281 -10.37 2.56 -9.72
CA THR A 281 -10.76 1.15 -9.51
C THR A 281 -11.76 0.99 -8.36
N VAL A 282 -11.46 1.56 -7.20
CA VAL A 282 -12.34 1.50 -6.02
C VAL A 282 -13.67 2.22 -6.30
N GLN A 283 -13.63 3.40 -6.93
CA GLN A 283 -14.86 4.16 -7.22
C GLN A 283 -15.72 3.46 -8.27
N GLU A 284 -15.15 2.90 -9.33
CA GLU A 284 -15.89 2.12 -10.33
C GLU A 284 -16.56 0.90 -9.69
N TRP A 285 -15.83 0.13 -8.87
CA TRP A 285 -16.38 -1.00 -8.14
C TRP A 285 -17.55 -0.60 -7.24
N CYS A 286 -17.43 0.53 -6.55
CA CYS A 286 -18.47 1.07 -5.68
C CYS A 286 -19.63 1.75 -6.45
N GLY A 287 -19.58 1.83 -7.78
CA GLY A 287 -20.59 2.50 -8.58
C GLY A 287 -20.61 4.03 -8.39
N VAL A 288 -19.50 4.61 -7.97
CA VAL A 288 -19.35 6.06 -7.75
C VAL A 288 -18.43 6.64 -8.82
N PRO A 289 -18.87 7.63 -9.60
CA PRO A 289 -18.04 8.20 -10.66
C PRO A 289 -16.71 8.73 -10.14
N ALA A 290 -15.63 8.41 -10.83
CA ALA A 290 -14.33 9.02 -10.61
C ALA A 290 -14.22 10.33 -11.40
N PRO A 291 -13.41 11.31 -10.97
CA PRO A 291 -13.13 12.51 -11.75
C PRO A 291 -12.53 12.19 -13.12
N ASP A 292 -12.94 12.93 -14.16
CA ASP A 292 -12.46 12.73 -15.55
C ASP A 292 -10.98 13.15 -15.73
N ASP A 293 -10.43 13.94 -14.82
CA ASP A 293 -9.06 14.47 -14.85
C ASP A 293 -8.04 13.57 -14.14
N LEU A 294 -8.41 12.35 -13.76
CA LEU A 294 -7.46 11.41 -13.17
C LEU A 294 -6.44 10.94 -14.22
N PRO A 295 -5.13 10.88 -13.85
CA PRO A 295 -4.07 10.51 -14.79
C PRO A 295 -4.07 9.02 -15.16
N ALA A 296 -4.87 8.20 -14.47
CA ALA A 296 -4.94 6.77 -14.65
C ALA A 296 -6.39 6.27 -14.64
N GLN A 297 -6.61 5.15 -15.29
CA GLN A 297 -7.91 4.48 -15.36
C GLN A 297 -8.03 3.32 -14.37
N SER A 298 -9.25 2.83 -14.20
CA SER A 298 -9.54 1.62 -13.42
C SER A 298 -8.89 0.38 -14.05
N ILE A 299 -8.47 -0.55 -13.19
CA ILE A 299 -7.93 -1.85 -13.61
C ILE A 299 -9.01 -2.93 -13.74
N LEU A 300 -10.26 -2.66 -13.31
CA LEU A 300 -11.34 -3.66 -13.37
C LEU A 300 -11.60 -4.19 -14.78
N PRO A 301 -11.62 -3.36 -15.85
CA PRO A 301 -11.88 -3.86 -17.21
C PRO A 301 -10.86 -4.87 -17.70
N VAL A 302 -9.60 -4.81 -17.21
CA VAL A 302 -8.51 -5.70 -17.64
C VAL A 302 -8.15 -6.76 -16.61
N LEU A 303 -8.87 -6.80 -15.48
CA LEU A 303 -8.50 -7.64 -14.34
C LEU A 303 -8.37 -9.14 -14.68
N GLU A 304 -9.11 -9.62 -15.68
CA GLU A 304 -9.08 -11.01 -16.15
C GLU A 304 -8.30 -11.20 -17.47
N GLU A 305 -7.63 -10.16 -17.95
CA GLU A 305 -6.83 -10.15 -19.17
C GLU A 305 -5.33 -10.15 -18.84
N PRO A 306 -4.67 -11.30 -18.68
CA PRO A 306 -3.33 -11.39 -18.09
C PRO A 306 -2.27 -10.57 -18.84
N ASP A 307 -2.41 -10.40 -20.14
CA ASP A 307 -1.38 -9.75 -20.99
C ASP A 307 -1.66 -8.27 -21.26
N ALA A 308 -2.87 -7.76 -21.02
CA ALA A 308 -3.32 -6.38 -21.16
C ALA A 308 -2.35 -5.47 -21.98
N PRO A 309 -2.32 -5.55 -23.32
CA PRO A 309 -1.24 -5.01 -24.15
C PRO A 309 -1.07 -3.49 -24.07
N ASP A 310 -2.14 -2.77 -23.76
CA ASP A 310 -2.13 -1.31 -23.65
C ASP A 310 -1.65 -0.80 -22.27
N TRP A 311 -1.23 -1.72 -21.39
CA TRP A 311 -0.73 -1.42 -20.04
C TRP A 311 0.78 -1.64 -19.94
N ASP A 312 1.53 -1.04 -20.88
CA ASP A 312 2.95 -1.28 -21.10
C ASP A 312 3.87 -0.24 -20.47
N GLU A 313 3.31 0.81 -19.88
CA GLU A 313 4.08 1.87 -19.24
C GLU A 313 3.40 2.41 -17.99
N THR A 314 4.21 2.93 -17.07
CA THR A 314 3.75 3.58 -15.85
C THR A 314 4.68 4.71 -15.43
N TYR A 315 4.17 5.64 -14.62
CA TYR A 315 4.86 6.86 -14.22
C TYR A 315 4.95 6.96 -12.69
N PHE A 316 6.11 7.36 -12.21
CA PHE A 316 6.27 7.66 -10.80
C PHE A 316 7.28 8.78 -10.56
N SER A 317 7.31 9.31 -9.35
CA SER A 317 8.09 10.50 -9.05
C SER A 317 8.47 10.55 -7.58
N HIS A 318 9.45 11.40 -7.27
CA HIS A 318 9.79 11.75 -5.90
C HIS A 318 10.18 13.23 -5.86
N CYS A 319 10.03 13.87 -4.71
CA CYS A 319 10.56 15.20 -4.45
C CYS A 319 11.25 15.24 -3.08
N PHE A 320 10.51 14.87 -2.02
CA PHE A 320 11.01 14.81 -0.66
C PHE A 320 10.56 13.52 0.01
N HIS A 321 11.38 13.00 0.88
CA HIS A 321 10.94 12.09 1.94
C HIS A 321 10.71 12.91 3.22
N GLU A 322 11.78 13.47 3.78
CA GLU A 322 11.76 14.48 4.80
C GLU A 322 12.10 15.85 4.19
N ILE A 323 11.84 16.94 4.91
CA ILE A 323 12.11 18.31 4.43
C ILE A 323 13.57 18.53 4.02
N VAL A 324 14.48 17.76 4.59
CA VAL A 324 15.92 17.83 4.31
C VAL A 324 16.39 16.91 3.20
N ASP A 325 15.53 16.02 2.71
CA ASP A 325 15.85 15.04 1.67
C ASP A 325 15.22 15.44 0.34
N TYR A 326 15.73 16.52 -0.25
CA TYR A 326 15.30 16.98 -1.57
C TYR A 326 16.01 16.22 -2.67
N ASN A 327 15.29 15.34 -3.34
CA ASN A 327 15.78 14.50 -4.44
C ASN A 327 14.70 14.38 -5.54
N PRO A 328 14.45 15.48 -6.31
CA PRO A 328 13.34 15.51 -7.24
C PRO A 328 13.65 14.76 -8.53
N TYR A 329 12.83 13.79 -8.88
CA TYR A 329 12.91 13.07 -10.15
C TYR A 329 11.50 12.72 -10.70
N ARG A 330 11.48 12.41 -12.00
CA ARG A 330 10.33 11.83 -12.71
C ARG A 330 10.81 10.60 -13.44
N VAL A 331 10.00 9.55 -13.41
CA VAL A 331 10.34 8.27 -14.01
C VAL A 331 9.22 7.81 -14.92
N LEU A 332 9.60 7.40 -16.12
CA LEU A 332 8.81 6.57 -17.04
C LEU A 332 9.36 5.14 -16.95
N ARG A 333 8.50 4.18 -16.68
CA ARG A 333 8.83 2.75 -16.60
C ARG A 333 8.01 1.98 -17.64
N GLY A 334 8.67 1.47 -18.64
CA GLY A 334 8.13 0.50 -19.59
C GLY A 334 8.51 -0.92 -19.18
N ARG A 335 8.08 -1.93 -19.94
CA ARG A 335 8.38 -3.35 -19.65
C ARG A 335 9.87 -3.65 -19.60
N ARG A 336 10.65 -3.12 -20.52
CA ARG A 336 12.08 -3.40 -20.67
C ARG A 336 12.97 -2.28 -20.14
N TYR A 337 12.56 -1.02 -20.31
CA TYR A 337 13.40 0.14 -20.02
C TYR A 337 12.74 1.05 -19.00
N LYS A 338 13.58 1.75 -18.27
CA LYS A 338 13.22 2.83 -17.35
C LYS A 338 14.02 4.06 -17.70
N PHE A 339 13.33 5.19 -17.83
CA PHE A 339 13.96 6.50 -17.97
C PHE A 339 13.68 7.35 -16.73
N ALA A 340 14.73 7.79 -16.05
CA ALA A 340 14.61 8.66 -14.89
C ALA A 340 15.26 10.02 -15.20
N ARG A 341 14.47 11.10 -15.03
CA ARG A 341 14.97 12.47 -15.14
C ARG A 341 15.07 13.11 -13.76
N HIS A 342 16.27 13.43 -13.35
CA HIS A 342 16.50 14.23 -12.16
C HIS A 342 16.25 15.71 -12.49
N LEU A 343 15.42 16.41 -11.67
CA LEU A 343 14.99 17.78 -11.96
C LEU A 343 15.97 18.84 -11.44
N SER A 344 16.86 18.48 -10.55
CA SER A 344 17.86 19.36 -9.92
C SER A 344 19.25 18.73 -9.99
N ALA A 345 19.67 18.34 -11.20
CA ALA A 345 20.94 17.62 -11.44
C ALA A 345 22.20 18.42 -11.05
N GLY A 346 22.09 19.75 -10.93
CA GLY A 346 23.20 20.61 -10.48
C GLY A 346 23.34 20.75 -8.96
N LEU A 347 22.47 20.14 -8.18
CA LEU A 347 22.61 20.11 -6.72
C LEU A 347 23.45 18.91 -6.30
N ASP A 348 24.55 19.19 -5.61
CA ASP A 348 25.36 18.14 -5.00
C ASP A 348 24.54 17.36 -3.97
N LYS A 349 24.44 16.06 -4.16
CA LYS A 349 23.86 15.17 -3.16
C LYS A 349 24.86 15.03 -2.02
N ILE A 350 24.63 15.69 -0.92
CA ILE A 350 25.28 15.34 0.34
C ILE A 350 24.74 13.97 0.71
N GLY A 351 25.59 12.95 0.67
CA GLY A 351 25.24 11.57 0.98
C GLY A 351 24.56 11.49 2.33
N ARG A 352 23.39 10.86 2.37
CA ARG A 352 22.62 10.65 3.59
C ARG A 352 22.44 9.17 3.81
N ALA A 353 22.84 8.73 4.98
CA ALA A 353 22.34 7.49 5.53
C ALA A 353 20.89 7.76 5.95
N HIS A 354 19.95 7.08 5.31
CA HIS A 354 18.59 7.01 5.83
C HIS A 354 18.62 6.09 7.05
N VAL A 355 18.33 6.68 8.18
CA VAL A 355 18.13 5.97 9.45
C VAL A 355 16.68 5.47 9.51
#